data_902a54b64d799f65ce16d30d6bc0c149
#
_entry.id   902a54b64d799f65ce16d30d6bc0c149
#
_cell.length_a   1.000
_cell.length_b   1.000
_cell.length_c   1.000
_cell.angle_alpha   90.00
_cell.angle_beta   90.00
_cell.angle_gamma   90.00
#
_symmetry.space_group_name_H-M   'P 1'
#
loop_
_entity.id
_entity.type
_entity.pdbx_description
1 polymer ?
#
loop_
_entity_poly.entity_id
_entity_poly.type
_entity_poly.pdbx_seq_one_letter_code
_entity_poly.pdbx_strand_id
1 'polypeptide(L)'
;LTISLHQEDLYPRFIGTIQETGEGAGKGFNINVPIPAGSGDGAYKYAFENVVKPAVERFKPEFIFIASGFDASYHDPLSRMALHSPTYSWMAEEVLKLADEFAQGRVVATHEGGYSEVYVPFCGLVVLEAFAGKSSGIKDSIVEDSQAMTRRDQKLLPHQKEMIDECKLTHKL
;
A
#
# COMPACT_ATOMS: atom_id res chain seq x y z
N LEU A 1 11.27 0.11 12.06
CA LEU A 1 10.70 -0.80 11.06
C LEU A 1 10.32 0.01 9.82
N THR A 2 10.74 -0.44 8.65
CA THR A 2 10.32 0.10 7.35
C THR A 2 9.56 -1.01 6.61
N ILE A 3 8.41 -0.67 6.03
CA ILE A 3 7.63 -1.59 5.20
C ILE A 3 7.30 -0.86 3.90
N SER A 4 7.56 -1.47 2.75
CA SER A 4 7.27 -0.90 1.44
C SER A 4 6.44 -1.88 0.60
N LEU A 5 5.26 -1.43 0.15
CA LEU A 5 4.48 -2.09 -0.88
C LEU A 5 4.71 -1.32 -2.18
N HIS A 6 5.27 -1.96 -3.18
CA HIS A 6 5.64 -1.31 -4.42
C HIS A 6 5.57 -2.27 -5.61
N GLN A 7 5.52 -1.72 -6.81
CA GLN A 7 5.62 -2.53 -8.01
C GLN A 7 7.03 -3.12 -8.13
N GLU A 8 7.11 -4.42 -8.38
CA GLU A 8 8.34 -5.13 -8.67
C GLU A 8 9.11 -4.49 -9.83
N ASP A 9 10.44 -4.33 -9.66
CA ASP A 9 11.39 -3.87 -10.69
C ASP A 9 11.05 -2.52 -11.37
N LEU A 10 10.27 -1.63 -10.73
CA LEU A 10 9.92 -0.37 -11.35
C LEU A 10 10.97 0.72 -11.11
N TYR A 11 11.12 1.20 -9.89
CA TYR A 11 12.02 2.31 -9.56
C TYR A 11 12.35 2.36 -8.05
N PRO A 12 13.63 2.53 -7.69
CA PRO A 12 14.79 2.34 -8.57
C PRO A 12 14.94 0.87 -8.98
N ARG A 13 15.45 0.62 -10.18
CA ARG A 13 15.59 -0.76 -10.66
C ARG A 13 16.61 -1.54 -9.83
N PHE A 14 16.39 -2.84 -9.67
CA PHE A 14 17.29 -3.79 -9.00
C PHE A 14 17.42 -3.62 -7.49
N ILE A 15 16.54 -2.83 -6.86
CA ILE A 15 16.44 -2.72 -5.40
C ILE A 15 14.97 -2.90 -4.97
N GLY A 16 14.75 -3.02 -3.67
CA GLY A 16 13.41 -3.28 -3.12
C GLY A 16 13.05 -4.77 -3.14
N THR A 17 14.04 -5.66 -3.17
CA THR A 17 13.82 -7.11 -3.17
C THR A 17 13.44 -7.62 -1.78
N ILE A 18 12.76 -8.78 -1.74
CA ILE A 18 12.37 -9.45 -0.48
C ILE A 18 13.61 -9.74 0.41
N GLN A 19 14.76 -9.98 -0.21
CA GLN A 19 16.01 -10.36 0.47
C GLN A 19 16.69 -9.16 1.17
N GLU A 20 16.32 -7.93 0.85
CA GLU A 20 16.82 -6.73 1.49
C GLU A 20 16.15 -6.50 2.85
N THR A 21 16.60 -7.23 3.86
CA THR A 21 15.97 -7.26 5.20
C THR A 21 16.62 -6.30 6.21
N GLY A 22 17.44 -5.35 5.75
CA GLY A 22 18.20 -4.42 6.59
C GLY A 22 19.61 -4.91 6.91
N GLU A 23 20.42 -4.01 7.46
CA GLU A 23 21.83 -4.24 7.78
C GLU A 23 22.17 -3.85 9.22
N GLY A 24 23.28 -4.42 9.75
CA GLY A 24 23.74 -4.12 11.09
C GLY A 24 22.66 -4.28 12.14
N ALA A 25 22.45 -3.25 12.97
CA ALA A 25 21.41 -3.22 14.00
C ALA A 25 19.99 -3.15 13.40
N GLY A 26 19.83 -2.78 12.11
CA GLY A 26 18.57 -2.74 11.40
C GLY A 26 18.19 -4.06 10.72
N LYS A 27 18.96 -5.12 10.90
CA LYS A 27 18.67 -6.43 10.31
C LYS A 27 17.33 -6.97 10.78
N GLY A 28 16.44 -7.30 9.83
CA GLY A 28 15.07 -7.76 10.10
C GLY A 28 14.05 -6.61 10.26
N PHE A 29 14.48 -5.34 10.17
CA PHE A 29 13.60 -4.18 10.29
C PHE A 29 13.32 -3.47 8.95
N ASN A 30 13.67 -4.09 7.83
CA ASN A 30 13.27 -3.66 6.50
C ASN A 30 12.48 -4.77 5.81
N ILE A 31 11.27 -4.46 5.37
CA ILE A 31 10.35 -5.40 4.73
C ILE A 31 9.94 -4.80 3.38
N ASN A 32 10.37 -5.42 2.31
CA ASN A 32 9.93 -5.10 0.96
C ASN A 32 8.90 -6.12 0.50
N VAL A 33 7.79 -5.62 -0.02
CA VAL A 33 6.72 -6.41 -0.65
C VAL A 33 6.66 -6.01 -2.13
N PRO A 34 7.54 -6.55 -2.98
CA PRO A 34 7.48 -6.30 -4.41
C PRO A 34 6.24 -6.99 -4.97
N ILE A 35 5.32 -6.22 -5.54
CA ILE A 35 4.05 -6.73 -6.05
C ILE A 35 4.11 -6.72 -7.57
N PRO A 36 3.76 -7.82 -8.27
CA PRO A 36 3.81 -7.89 -9.72
C PRO A 36 2.98 -6.82 -10.41
N ALA A 37 3.47 -6.31 -11.55
CA ALA A 37 2.73 -5.36 -12.37
C ALA A 37 1.33 -5.89 -12.73
N GLY A 38 0.35 -5.00 -12.83
CA GLY A 38 -1.06 -5.35 -13.06
C GLY A 38 -1.83 -5.74 -11.80
N SER A 39 -1.19 -5.70 -10.64
CA SER A 39 -1.85 -6.03 -9.38
C SER A 39 -2.74 -4.89 -8.89
N GLY A 40 -3.91 -5.26 -8.40
CA GLY A 40 -4.91 -4.33 -7.85
C GLY A 40 -5.27 -4.65 -6.40
N ASP A 41 -6.50 -4.36 -6.05
CA ASP A 41 -7.08 -4.42 -4.71
C ASP A 41 -6.78 -5.74 -3.97
N GLY A 42 -7.00 -6.88 -4.60
CA GLY A 42 -6.83 -8.19 -3.95
C GLY A 42 -5.40 -8.48 -3.51
N ALA A 43 -4.41 -8.09 -4.32
CA ALA A 43 -3.01 -8.28 -3.97
C ALA A 43 -2.58 -7.35 -2.82
N TYR A 44 -2.99 -6.07 -2.88
CA TYR A 44 -2.67 -5.11 -1.82
C TYR A 44 -3.34 -5.46 -0.49
N LYS A 45 -4.61 -5.84 -0.51
CA LYS A 45 -5.30 -6.32 0.71
C LYS A 45 -4.63 -7.55 1.29
N TYR A 46 -4.26 -8.51 0.43
CA TYR A 46 -3.58 -9.71 0.90
C TYR A 46 -2.20 -9.40 1.49
N ALA A 47 -1.42 -8.52 0.86
CA ALA A 47 -0.14 -8.07 1.38
C ALA A 47 -0.29 -7.34 2.73
N PHE A 48 -1.27 -6.46 2.82
CA PHE A 48 -1.54 -5.72 4.05
C PHE A 48 -1.88 -6.65 5.22
N GLU A 49 -2.83 -7.56 5.03
CA GLU A 49 -3.30 -8.49 6.06
C GLU A 49 -2.24 -9.52 6.45
N ASN A 50 -1.41 -9.98 5.52
CA ASN A 50 -0.46 -11.07 5.77
C ASN A 50 0.97 -10.61 6.04
N VAL A 51 1.33 -9.37 5.72
CA VAL A 51 2.69 -8.85 5.93
C VAL A 51 2.66 -7.58 6.77
N VAL A 52 1.94 -6.53 6.34
CA VAL A 52 1.98 -5.22 7.00
C VAL A 52 1.45 -5.31 8.42
N LYS A 53 0.23 -5.81 8.57
CA LYS A 53 -0.45 -5.90 9.87
C LYS A 53 0.33 -6.76 10.87
N PRO A 54 0.72 -8.02 10.56
CA PRO A 54 1.52 -8.82 11.48
C PRO A 54 2.88 -8.20 11.84
N ALA A 55 3.51 -7.50 10.89
CA ALA A 55 4.78 -6.84 11.15
C ALA A 55 4.63 -5.66 12.13
N VAL A 56 3.59 -4.85 11.97
CA VAL A 56 3.26 -3.74 12.87
C VAL A 56 2.86 -4.26 14.25
N GLU A 57 2.01 -5.28 14.32
CA GLU A 57 1.60 -5.93 15.58
C GLU A 57 2.79 -6.47 16.36
N ARG A 58 3.75 -7.08 15.67
CA ARG A 58 4.99 -7.58 16.29
C ARG A 58 5.92 -6.46 16.75
N PHE A 59 6.06 -5.41 15.93
CA PHE A 59 6.96 -4.30 16.19
C PHE A 59 6.43 -3.35 17.28
N LYS A 60 5.11 -3.15 17.36
CA LYS A 60 4.41 -2.25 18.29
C LYS A 60 4.99 -0.83 18.27
N PRO A 61 4.80 -0.11 17.17
CA PRO A 61 5.36 1.23 17.00
C PRO A 61 4.76 2.22 17.99
N GLU A 62 5.56 3.18 18.43
CA GLU A 62 5.07 4.34 19.20
C GLU A 62 4.60 5.50 18.29
N PHE A 63 4.90 5.41 16.98
CA PHE A 63 4.56 6.39 15.95
C PHE A 63 4.55 5.70 14.59
N ILE A 64 3.61 6.07 13.72
CA ILE A 64 3.53 5.58 12.34
C ILE A 64 3.73 6.75 11.38
N PHE A 65 4.64 6.58 10.42
CA PHE A 65 4.88 7.52 9.35
C PHE A 65 4.54 6.86 8.01
N ILE A 66 3.69 7.49 7.21
CA ILE A 66 3.26 6.98 5.90
C ILE A 66 3.87 7.84 4.80
N ALA A 67 4.72 7.25 3.96
CA ALA A 67 5.09 7.79 2.67
C ALA A 67 3.96 7.43 1.68
N SER A 68 2.99 8.34 1.53
CA SER A 68 1.75 8.10 0.79
C SER A 68 1.92 8.47 -0.67
N GLY A 69 2.37 7.51 -1.48
CA GLY A 69 2.37 7.61 -2.93
C GLY A 69 1.06 7.13 -3.55
N PHE A 70 0.64 7.78 -4.64
CA PHE A 70 -0.56 7.42 -5.40
C PHE A 70 -0.24 6.88 -6.80
N ASP A 71 1.03 6.60 -7.05
CA ASP A 71 1.53 6.08 -8.33
C ASP A 71 1.17 4.61 -8.59
N ALA A 72 0.74 3.86 -7.59
CA ALA A 72 0.14 2.55 -7.80
C ALA A 72 -1.29 2.60 -8.37
N SER A 73 -1.85 3.77 -8.64
CA SER A 73 -3.18 3.91 -9.22
C SER A 73 -3.22 3.48 -10.69
N TYR A 74 -4.36 2.94 -11.13
CA TYR A 74 -4.58 2.49 -12.51
C TYR A 74 -4.34 3.58 -13.57
N HIS A 75 -4.57 4.83 -13.21
CA HIS A 75 -4.42 5.98 -14.09
C HIS A 75 -3.04 6.63 -14.02
N ASP A 76 -2.09 6.05 -13.29
CA ASP A 76 -0.75 6.58 -13.22
C ASP A 76 0.03 6.34 -14.52
N PRO A 77 0.72 7.37 -15.07
CA PRO A 77 1.45 7.22 -16.32
C PRO A 77 2.78 6.46 -16.20
N LEU A 78 3.30 6.29 -14.98
CA LEU A 78 4.63 5.69 -14.75
C LEU A 78 4.55 4.26 -14.25
N SER A 79 3.57 3.94 -13.42
CA SER A 79 3.40 2.59 -12.89
C SER A 79 2.47 1.74 -13.78
N ARG A 80 2.40 0.46 -13.49
CA ARG A 80 1.49 -0.50 -14.14
C ARG A 80 0.65 -1.25 -13.12
N MET A 81 0.33 -0.59 -12.02
CA MET A 81 -0.54 -1.15 -11.01
C MET A 81 -2.00 -0.82 -11.31
N ALA A 82 -2.93 -1.42 -10.57
CA ALA A 82 -4.35 -1.29 -10.85
C ALA A 82 -5.17 -0.89 -9.61
N LEU A 83 -4.61 -0.04 -8.75
CA LEU A 83 -5.34 0.48 -7.59
C LEU A 83 -6.33 1.59 -7.98
N HIS A 84 -7.37 1.70 -7.17
CA HIS A 84 -8.38 2.75 -7.28
C HIS A 84 -8.57 3.46 -5.93
N SER A 85 -9.21 4.62 -5.95
CA SER A 85 -9.42 5.44 -4.76
C SER A 85 -9.96 4.67 -3.55
N PRO A 86 -10.93 3.70 -3.67
CA PRO A 86 -11.40 2.94 -2.53
C PRO A 86 -10.33 2.10 -1.83
N THR A 87 -9.31 1.63 -2.57
CA THR A 87 -8.21 0.86 -1.97
C THR A 87 -7.32 1.74 -1.10
N TYR A 88 -7.07 2.98 -1.52
CA TYR A 88 -6.32 3.96 -0.72
C TYR A 88 -7.09 4.35 0.55
N SER A 89 -8.41 4.56 0.45
CA SER A 89 -9.26 4.79 1.63
C SER A 89 -9.15 3.64 2.61
N TRP A 90 -9.33 2.41 2.14
CA TRP A 90 -9.23 1.21 2.97
C TRP A 90 -7.85 1.07 3.64
N MET A 91 -6.75 1.27 2.90
CA MET A 91 -5.42 1.21 3.49
C MET A 91 -5.22 2.29 4.57
N ALA A 92 -5.68 3.50 4.33
CA ALA A 92 -5.61 4.59 5.31
C ALA A 92 -6.39 4.23 6.59
N GLU A 93 -7.60 3.71 6.46
CA GLU A 93 -8.42 3.27 7.60
C GLU A 93 -7.75 2.14 8.40
N GLU A 94 -7.13 1.16 7.71
CA GLU A 94 -6.41 0.08 8.41
C GLU A 94 -5.17 0.59 9.15
N VAL A 95 -4.41 1.54 8.57
CA VAL A 95 -3.27 2.15 9.27
C VAL A 95 -3.72 2.97 10.46
N LEU A 96 -4.84 3.70 10.35
CA LEU A 96 -5.42 4.45 11.48
C LEU A 96 -5.80 3.50 12.63
N LYS A 97 -6.40 2.35 12.36
CA LYS A 97 -6.70 1.32 13.38
C LYS A 97 -5.43 0.82 14.06
N LEU A 98 -4.38 0.53 13.29
CA LEU A 98 -3.08 0.13 13.85
C LEU A 98 -2.43 1.24 14.68
N ALA A 99 -2.58 2.50 14.26
CA ALA A 99 -2.09 3.64 15.01
C ALA A 99 -2.84 3.82 16.35
N ASP A 100 -4.15 3.65 16.34
CA ASP A 100 -4.96 3.71 17.56
C ASP A 100 -4.56 2.60 18.54
N GLU A 101 -4.36 1.38 18.04
CA GLU A 101 -4.03 0.22 18.88
C GLU A 101 -2.62 0.29 19.46
N PHE A 102 -1.60 0.64 18.66
CA PHE A 102 -0.20 0.53 19.05
C PHE A 102 0.49 1.87 19.30
N ALA A 103 0.06 2.94 18.64
CA ALA A 103 0.75 4.24 18.62
C ALA A 103 -0.05 5.38 19.26
N GLN A 104 -1.13 5.11 19.99
CA GLN A 104 -2.00 6.11 20.62
C GLN A 104 -2.52 7.16 19.60
N GLY A 105 -2.86 6.72 18.39
CA GLY A 105 -3.32 7.56 17.29
C GLY A 105 -2.21 8.41 16.63
N ARG A 106 -0.94 8.22 17.01
CA ARG A 106 0.16 9.01 16.45
C ARG A 106 0.56 8.51 15.07
N VAL A 107 0.03 9.14 14.06
CA VAL A 107 0.30 8.85 12.64
C VAL A 107 0.40 10.14 11.84
N VAL A 108 1.33 10.18 10.89
CA VAL A 108 1.50 11.26 9.93
C VAL A 108 1.66 10.66 8.53
N ALA A 109 1.04 11.27 7.55
CA ALA A 109 1.22 10.93 6.15
C ALA A 109 1.82 12.11 5.39
N THR A 110 2.79 11.82 4.51
CA THR A 110 3.32 12.77 3.52
C THR A 110 2.94 12.30 2.13
N HIS A 111 2.54 13.25 1.27
CA HIS A 111 2.32 12.94 -0.14
C HIS A 111 3.69 12.76 -0.82
N GLU A 112 3.83 11.63 -1.52
CA GLU A 112 5.06 11.27 -2.25
C GLU A 112 4.76 11.17 -3.75
N GLY A 113 4.85 9.96 -4.33
CA GLY A 113 4.54 9.70 -5.74
C GLY A 113 3.06 9.88 -6.11
N GLY A 114 2.78 9.75 -7.38
CA GLY A 114 1.47 9.94 -7.97
C GLY A 114 1.51 11.02 -9.05
N TYR A 115 1.41 10.59 -10.32
CA TYR A 115 1.73 11.42 -11.48
C TYR A 115 0.53 11.62 -12.42
N SER A 116 -0.63 11.11 -12.05
CA SER A 116 -1.89 11.36 -12.75
C SER A 116 -2.55 12.62 -12.22
N GLU A 117 -2.48 13.72 -12.98
CA GLU A 117 -3.13 14.99 -12.63
C GLU A 117 -4.65 14.84 -12.44
N VAL A 118 -5.24 13.86 -13.12
CA VAL A 118 -6.69 13.62 -13.09
C VAL A 118 -7.08 12.75 -11.90
N TYR A 119 -6.27 11.76 -11.51
CA TYR A 119 -6.69 10.73 -10.55
C TYR A 119 -6.11 10.89 -9.15
N VAL A 120 -4.93 11.46 -9.01
CA VAL A 120 -4.32 11.75 -7.70
C VAL A 120 -5.26 12.57 -6.79
N PRO A 121 -6.02 13.56 -7.29
CA PRO A 121 -6.97 14.28 -6.44
C PRO A 121 -8.00 13.38 -5.75
N PHE A 122 -8.53 12.37 -6.44
CA PHE A 122 -9.48 11.41 -5.84
C PHE A 122 -8.80 10.50 -4.82
N CYS A 123 -7.62 9.98 -5.15
CA CYS A 123 -6.85 9.14 -4.22
C CYS A 123 -6.45 9.91 -2.94
N GLY A 124 -5.97 11.13 -3.10
CA GLY A 124 -5.60 11.99 -1.97
C GLY A 124 -6.82 12.40 -1.12
N LEU A 125 -7.94 12.73 -1.78
CA LEU A 125 -9.16 13.11 -1.08
C LEU A 125 -9.65 12.01 -0.13
N VAL A 126 -9.75 10.77 -0.61
CA VAL A 126 -10.26 9.67 0.24
C VAL A 126 -9.33 9.33 1.41
N VAL A 127 -8.02 9.54 1.25
CA VAL A 127 -7.06 9.42 2.36
C VAL A 127 -7.28 10.55 3.38
N LEU A 128 -7.45 11.79 2.92
CA LEU A 128 -7.76 12.93 3.79
C LEU A 128 -9.09 12.75 4.52
N GLU A 129 -10.11 12.21 3.84
CA GLU A 129 -11.40 11.89 4.44
C GLU A 129 -11.27 10.83 5.55
N ALA A 130 -10.50 9.77 5.32
CA ALA A 130 -10.21 8.75 6.33
C ALA A 130 -9.52 9.36 7.56
N PHE A 131 -8.48 10.18 7.37
CA PHE A 131 -7.78 10.87 8.45
C PHE A 131 -8.67 11.88 9.21
N ALA A 132 -9.58 12.54 8.52
CA ALA A 132 -10.51 13.48 9.13
C ALA A 132 -11.71 12.80 9.81
N GLY A 133 -11.97 11.52 9.54
CA GLY A 133 -13.18 10.81 9.95
C GLY A 133 -14.45 11.42 9.38
N LYS A 134 -14.37 12.05 8.22
CA LYS A 134 -15.48 12.79 7.58
C LYS A 134 -15.43 12.65 6.08
N SER A 135 -16.60 12.47 5.46
CA SER A 135 -16.73 12.51 4.00
C SER A 135 -17.05 13.94 3.52
N SER A 136 -16.40 14.33 2.43
CA SER A 136 -16.72 15.58 1.71
C SER A 136 -18.00 15.47 0.86
N GLY A 137 -18.44 14.24 0.58
CA GLY A 137 -19.51 13.95 -0.37
C GLY A 137 -19.09 14.04 -1.84
N ILE A 138 -17.84 14.35 -2.13
CA ILE A 138 -17.29 14.34 -3.49
C ILE A 138 -17.10 12.89 -3.92
N LYS A 139 -17.64 12.54 -5.09
CA LYS A 139 -17.55 11.19 -5.65
C LYS A 139 -16.43 11.12 -6.68
N ASP A 140 -15.69 10.04 -6.64
CA ASP A 140 -14.80 9.65 -7.75
C ASP A 140 -15.67 9.26 -8.96
N SER A 141 -15.71 10.14 -9.96
CA SER A 141 -16.58 9.99 -11.13
C SER A 141 -16.09 8.96 -12.15
N ILE A 142 -14.86 8.47 -11.99
CA ILE A 142 -14.23 7.56 -12.95
C ILE A 142 -13.94 6.17 -12.39
N VAL A 143 -14.18 5.97 -11.09
CA VAL A 143 -13.84 4.72 -10.40
C VAL A 143 -14.63 3.52 -10.92
N GLU A 144 -15.93 3.67 -11.19
CA GLU A 144 -16.79 2.56 -11.63
C GLU A 144 -16.36 2.03 -13.00
N ASP A 145 -16.11 2.92 -13.95
CA ASP A 145 -15.65 2.55 -15.30
C ASP A 145 -14.25 1.93 -15.26
N SER A 146 -13.36 2.50 -14.48
CA SER A 146 -11.98 2.02 -14.32
C SER A 146 -11.94 0.64 -13.65
N GLN A 147 -12.74 0.41 -12.62
CA GLN A 147 -12.85 -0.90 -11.96
C GLN A 147 -13.49 -1.94 -12.88
N ALA A 148 -14.42 -1.55 -13.75
CA ALA A 148 -14.98 -2.44 -14.75
C ALA A 148 -13.92 -2.90 -15.77
N MET A 149 -13.04 -2.00 -16.20
CA MET A 149 -11.94 -2.31 -17.12
C MET A 149 -10.88 -3.21 -16.46
N THR A 150 -10.58 -2.99 -15.18
CA THR A 150 -9.55 -3.71 -14.41
C THR A 150 -10.12 -4.85 -13.55
N ARG A 151 -11.31 -5.34 -13.86
CA ARG A 151 -12.03 -6.31 -13.01
C ARG A 151 -11.25 -7.58 -12.68
N ARG A 152 -10.35 -8.02 -13.56
CA ARG A 152 -9.49 -9.20 -13.34
C ARG A 152 -8.36 -8.87 -12.39
N ASP A 153 -7.80 -7.67 -12.50
CA ASP A 153 -6.63 -7.20 -11.76
C ASP A 153 -6.98 -6.89 -10.29
N GLN A 154 -8.29 -6.73 -9.99
CA GLN A 154 -8.78 -6.56 -8.62
C GLN A 154 -8.83 -7.87 -7.82
N LYS A 155 -8.57 -9.01 -8.43
CA LYS A 155 -8.54 -10.31 -7.75
C LYS A 155 -7.12 -10.68 -7.38
N LEU A 156 -6.97 -11.34 -6.24
CA LEU A 156 -5.70 -11.98 -5.90
C LEU A 156 -5.44 -13.16 -6.85
N LEU A 157 -4.34 -13.09 -7.58
CA LEU A 157 -3.89 -14.14 -8.49
C LEU A 157 -2.85 -15.05 -7.81
N PRO A 158 -2.72 -16.34 -8.23
CA PRO A 158 -1.82 -17.29 -7.58
C PRO A 158 -0.37 -16.80 -7.47
N HIS A 159 0.21 -16.25 -8.55
CA HIS A 159 1.58 -15.76 -8.55
C HIS A 159 1.80 -14.55 -7.62
N GLN A 160 0.80 -13.68 -7.48
CA GLN A 160 0.84 -12.56 -6.53
C GLN A 160 0.83 -13.08 -5.08
N LYS A 161 -0.02 -14.07 -4.83
CA LYS A 161 -0.09 -14.74 -3.52
C LYS A 161 1.23 -15.42 -3.17
N GLU A 162 1.83 -16.16 -4.10
CA GLU A 162 3.11 -16.84 -3.90
C GLU A 162 4.22 -15.86 -3.51
N MET A 163 4.33 -14.72 -4.20
CA MET A 163 5.32 -13.69 -3.89
C MET A 163 5.11 -13.05 -2.51
N ILE A 164 3.87 -12.75 -2.15
CA ILE A 164 3.55 -12.19 -0.83
C ILE A 164 3.81 -13.23 0.27
N ASP A 165 3.48 -14.50 0.03
CA ASP A 165 3.77 -15.59 0.98
C ASP A 165 5.29 -15.80 1.16
N GLU A 166 6.09 -15.66 0.09
CA GLU A 166 7.56 -15.66 0.19
C GLU A 166 8.07 -14.55 1.10
N CYS A 167 7.55 -13.33 0.93
CA CYS A 167 7.86 -12.21 1.81
C CYS A 167 7.51 -12.52 3.26
N LYS A 168 6.31 -13.03 3.50
CA LYS A 168 5.85 -13.45 4.83
C LYS A 168 6.77 -14.49 5.47
N LEU A 169 7.17 -15.51 4.72
CA LEU A 169 8.09 -16.56 5.19
C LEU A 169 9.48 -16.02 5.51
N THR A 170 10.02 -15.16 4.63
CA THR A 170 11.34 -14.54 4.82
C THR A 170 11.42 -13.74 6.12
N HIS A 171 10.34 -13.04 6.46
CA HIS A 171 10.25 -12.22 7.67
C HIS A 171 9.65 -12.94 8.88
N LYS A 172 9.26 -14.24 8.72
CA LYS A 172 8.66 -15.08 9.78
C LYS A 172 7.42 -14.43 10.41
N LEU A 173 6.56 -13.89 9.58
CA LEU A 173 5.30 -13.24 9.95
C LEU A 173 4.14 -14.24 10.03
#